data_68faf9b30883ea312a0201863314ea4c
#
_entry.id   68faf9b30883ea312a0201863314ea4c
#
_cell.length_a   1.000
_cell.length_b   1.000
_cell.length_c   1.000
_cell.angle_alpha   90.00
_cell.angle_beta   90.00
_cell.angle_gamma   90.00
#
_symmetry.space_group_name_H-M   'P 1'
#
loop_
_entity.id
_entity.type
_entity.pdbx_description
1 polymer ?
#
loop_
_entity_poly.entity_id
_entity_poly.type
_entity_poly.pdbx_seq_one_letter_code
_entity_poly.pdbx_strand_id
1 'polypeptide(L)'
;RTPWPYVGDDAVFATCLSRCTLVIMMQATTDQIWEWLDAVSDPEIPVISVVDLGIVRGVDWDKETLEVSVTPTYSGCPATSIIALDIETALLDRGIKDVRIKTQISPAWTTDWLSDKGRAKLEDYGIAPPRAAGGPDRCPRCKSQALERISQFGSTPCKAQWRCTDCLEPFDYFKCI
;
A
#
# COMPACT_ATOMS: atom_id res chain seq x y z
N ARG A 1 27.75 47.42 -59.14
CA ARG A 1 26.81 46.26 -59.31
C ARG A 1 27.65 45.04 -59.60
N THR A 2 28.06 44.30 -58.58
CA THR A 2 28.78 43.07 -58.68
C THR A 2 27.92 41.93 -58.15
N PRO A 3 27.78 40.81 -58.84
CA PRO A 3 26.99 39.69 -58.33
C PRO A 3 27.87 38.86 -57.38
N TRP A 4 27.22 38.34 -56.39
CA TRP A 4 27.78 37.46 -55.33
C TRP A 4 28.07 36.07 -55.90
N PRO A 5 29.20 35.44 -55.59
CA PRO A 5 29.45 34.08 -55.97
C PRO A 5 28.78 33.08 -55.01
N TYR A 6 28.06 32.17 -55.59
CA TYR A 6 27.50 30.98 -54.96
C TYR A 6 28.65 29.97 -54.78
N VAL A 7 29.01 29.65 -53.53
CA VAL A 7 29.86 28.53 -53.20
C VAL A 7 29.01 27.48 -52.54
N GLY A 8 28.79 26.40 -53.25
CA GLY A 8 28.23 25.19 -52.73
C GLY A 8 29.25 24.45 -51.87
N ASP A 9 28.88 24.04 -50.69
CA ASP A 9 29.54 22.99 -49.93
C ASP A 9 28.52 21.94 -49.52
N ASP A 10 28.46 20.92 -50.38
CA ASP A 10 27.82 19.63 -50.09
C ASP A 10 28.70 18.83 -49.13
N ALA A 11 28.63 19.02 -47.83
CA ALA A 11 29.27 18.09 -46.88
C ALA A 11 28.89 18.33 -45.43
N VAL A 12 27.60 18.43 -45.04
CA VAL A 12 27.20 18.34 -43.62
C VAL A 12 25.87 17.61 -43.44
N PHE A 13 25.55 16.61 -44.22
CA PHE A 13 24.38 15.76 -44.06
C PHE A 13 24.72 14.30 -43.82
N ALA A 14 25.74 14.01 -43.03
CA ALA A 14 26.04 12.62 -42.71
C ALA A 14 26.68 12.48 -41.34
N THR A 15 25.98 12.84 -40.25
CA THR A 15 26.32 12.33 -38.88
C THR A 15 25.25 12.65 -37.84
N CYS A 16 23.99 12.35 -38.12
CA CYS A 16 22.94 12.43 -37.07
C CYS A 16 22.03 11.19 -37.07
N LEU A 17 22.60 10.03 -37.36
CA LEU A 17 21.87 8.75 -37.32
C LEU A 17 22.65 7.70 -36.53
N SER A 18 23.02 8.00 -35.29
CA SER A 18 23.60 6.94 -34.46
C SER A 18 23.51 7.28 -32.97
N ARG A 19 22.33 7.51 -32.47
CA ARG A 19 21.99 7.35 -31.03
C ARG A 19 20.47 7.25 -30.87
N CYS A 20 19.86 6.37 -31.65
CA CYS A 20 18.59 5.77 -31.19
C CYS A 20 18.99 4.78 -30.10
N THR A 21 19.22 5.33 -28.88
CA THR A 21 19.35 4.50 -27.68
C THR A 21 18.01 3.80 -27.55
N LEU A 22 18.02 2.51 -27.85
CA LEU A 22 16.92 1.61 -27.57
C LEU A 22 16.73 1.68 -26.05
N VAL A 23 15.86 2.57 -25.58
CA VAL A 23 15.38 2.53 -24.21
C VAL A 23 14.52 1.27 -24.16
N ILE A 24 15.17 0.15 -23.86
CA ILE A 24 14.48 -1.04 -23.43
C ILE A 24 13.73 -0.57 -22.17
N MET A 25 12.43 -0.35 -22.31
CA MET A 25 11.57 -0.11 -21.16
C MET A 25 11.57 -1.40 -20.36
N MET A 26 12.51 -1.52 -19.42
CA MET A 26 12.53 -2.61 -18.47
C MET A 26 11.27 -2.42 -17.62
N GLN A 27 10.36 -3.39 -17.69
CA GLN A 27 9.25 -3.46 -16.76
C GLN A 27 9.83 -3.50 -15.34
N ALA A 28 9.17 -2.80 -14.40
CA ALA A 28 9.54 -2.89 -13.01
C ALA A 28 9.46 -4.35 -12.52
N THR A 29 10.43 -4.76 -11.73
CA THR A 29 10.40 -6.09 -11.14
C THR A 29 9.31 -6.20 -10.09
N THR A 30 8.84 -7.41 -9.86
CA THR A 30 7.84 -7.66 -8.80
C THR A 30 8.31 -7.14 -7.44
N ASP A 31 9.58 -7.32 -7.09
CA ASP A 31 10.14 -6.83 -5.83
C ASP A 31 10.08 -5.30 -5.73
N GLN A 32 10.39 -4.58 -6.80
CA GLN A 32 10.24 -3.12 -6.85
C GLN A 32 8.78 -2.68 -6.66
N ILE A 33 7.85 -3.41 -7.25
CA ILE A 33 6.42 -3.11 -7.07
C ILE A 33 6.01 -3.30 -5.60
N TRP A 34 6.47 -4.39 -4.95
CA TRP A 34 6.20 -4.61 -3.52
C TRP A 34 6.78 -3.50 -2.63
N GLU A 35 8.00 -3.03 -2.91
CA GLU A 35 8.61 -1.87 -2.20
C GLU A 35 7.77 -0.60 -2.38
N TRP A 36 7.25 -0.36 -3.58
CA TRP A 36 6.40 0.81 -3.85
C TRP A 36 5.06 0.72 -3.14
N LEU A 37 4.48 -0.46 -3.07
CA LEU A 37 3.23 -0.72 -2.37
C LEU A 37 3.40 -0.62 -0.84
N ASP A 38 4.58 -0.97 -0.30
CA ASP A 38 4.87 -0.77 1.14
C ASP A 38 4.93 0.70 1.56
N ALA A 39 5.03 1.62 0.60
CA ALA A 39 4.92 3.06 0.84
C ALA A 39 3.47 3.58 0.83
N VAL A 40 2.49 2.78 0.39
CA VAL A 40 1.07 3.14 0.40
C VAL A 40 0.47 2.82 1.76
N SER A 41 0.04 3.84 2.48
CA SER A 41 -0.55 3.70 3.82
C SER A 41 -2.06 3.44 3.75
N ASP A 42 -2.57 2.75 4.78
CA ASP A 42 -4.02 2.66 4.98
C ASP A 42 -4.60 4.03 5.36
N PRO A 43 -5.70 4.50 4.72
CA PRO A 43 -6.25 5.84 5.00
C PRO A 43 -6.87 5.98 6.40
N GLU A 44 -7.28 4.87 7.03
CA GLU A 44 -7.87 4.85 8.38
C GLU A 44 -6.81 4.62 9.47
N ILE A 45 -5.65 4.06 9.11
CA ILE A 45 -4.53 3.77 10.02
C ILE A 45 -3.22 4.17 9.33
N PRO A 46 -2.85 5.47 9.28
CA PRO A 46 -1.78 5.97 8.41
C PRO A 46 -0.37 5.49 8.76
N VAL A 47 -0.20 4.78 9.85
CA VAL A 47 1.10 4.21 10.26
C VAL A 47 1.39 2.85 9.67
N ILE A 48 0.38 2.19 9.09
CA ILE A 48 0.53 0.85 8.52
C ILE A 48 0.34 0.89 7.00
N SER A 49 1.18 0.16 6.27
CA SER A 49 1.05 0.04 4.83
C SER A 49 0.01 -1.02 4.43
N VAL A 50 -0.50 -0.91 3.21
CA VAL A 50 -1.40 -1.93 2.62
C VAL A 50 -0.71 -3.30 2.50
N VAL A 51 0.62 -3.33 2.44
CA VAL A 51 1.44 -4.55 2.45
C VAL A 51 1.53 -5.11 3.85
N ASP A 52 1.92 -4.29 4.85
CA ASP A 52 2.01 -4.70 6.25
C ASP A 52 0.67 -5.19 6.79
N LEU A 53 -0.45 -4.57 6.35
CA LEU A 53 -1.80 -4.96 6.72
C LEU A 53 -2.25 -6.27 6.02
N GLY A 54 -1.49 -6.73 5.02
CA GLY A 54 -1.81 -7.94 4.26
C GLY A 54 -3.01 -7.79 3.32
N ILE A 55 -3.38 -6.57 2.95
CA ILE A 55 -4.43 -6.27 1.96
C ILE A 55 -3.98 -6.65 0.57
N VAL A 56 -2.72 -6.32 0.18
CA VAL A 56 -2.16 -6.73 -1.10
C VAL A 56 -1.81 -8.22 -1.04
N ARG A 57 -2.38 -9.00 -1.97
CA ARG A 57 -2.25 -10.46 -2.01
C ARG A 57 -1.43 -10.99 -3.17
N GLY A 58 -1.30 -10.22 -4.21
CA GLY A 58 -0.52 -10.62 -5.38
C GLY A 58 -0.26 -9.45 -6.30
N VAL A 59 0.84 -9.55 -7.02
CA VAL A 59 1.30 -8.59 -8.02
C VAL A 59 1.76 -9.40 -9.22
N ASP A 60 1.07 -9.28 -10.34
CA ASP A 60 1.33 -10.06 -11.54
C ASP A 60 1.28 -9.17 -12.80
N TRP A 61 2.10 -9.51 -13.80
CA TRP A 61 2.05 -8.85 -15.08
C TRP A 61 1.22 -9.68 -16.08
N ASP A 62 0.15 -9.08 -16.60
CA ASP A 62 -0.56 -9.58 -17.78
C ASP A 62 -0.12 -8.73 -18.98
N LYS A 63 0.92 -9.16 -19.70
CA LYS A 63 1.57 -8.43 -20.80
C LYS A 63 2.10 -7.06 -20.33
N GLU A 64 1.40 -5.97 -20.67
CA GLU A 64 1.76 -4.59 -20.32
C GLU A 64 0.94 -4.05 -19.14
N THR A 65 -0.09 -4.77 -18.70
CA THR A 65 -0.95 -4.39 -17.57
C THR A 65 -0.42 -5.00 -16.28
N LEU A 66 -0.20 -4.17 -15.26
CA LEU A 66 0.12 -4.62 -13.92
C LEU A 66 -1.17 -4.92 -13.16
N GLU A 67 -1.36 -6.18 -12.78
CA GLU A 67 -2.50 -6.59 -11.95
C GLU A 67 -2.09 -6.67 -10.49
N VAL A 68 -2.82 -5.94 -9.61
CA VAL A 68 -2.64 -5.99 -8.17
C VAL A 68 -3.91 -6.56 -7.53
N SER A 69 -3.75 -7.70 -6.87
CA SER A 69 -4.85 -8.36 -6.16
C SER A 69 -4.94 -7.84 -4.73
N VAL A 70 -6.10 -7.38 -4.31
CA VAL A 70 -6.36 -6.84 -2.97
C VAL A 70 -7.51 -7.55 -2.29
N THR A 71 -7.36 -7.83 -1.00
CA THR A 71 -8.43 -8.39 -0.15
C THR A 71 -8.67 -7.45 1.01
N PRO A 72 -9.86 -6.82 1.11
CA PRO A 72 -10.17 -5.93 2.22
C PRO A 72 -10.26 -6.70 3.54
N THR A 73 -9.96 -6.04 4.65
CA THR A 73 -10.00 -6.64 6.00
C THR A 73 -11.40 -7.12 6.39
N TYR A 74 -12.43 -6.59 5.76
CA TYR A 74 -13.81 -7.11 5.79
C TYR A 74 -14.58 -6.64 4.54
N SER A 75 -15.60 -7.40 4.13
CA SER A 75 -16.30 -7.22 2.85
C SER A 75 -17.03 -5.87 2.68
N GLY A 76 -17.32 -5.18 3.79
CA GLY A 76 -18.02 -3.88 3.81
C GLY A 76 -17.11 -2.69 4.08
N CYS A 77 -15.78 -2.82 3.92
CA CYS A 77 -14.84 -1.74 4.21
C CYS A 77 -15.06 -0.52 3.29
N PRO A 78 -15.44 0.65 3.82
CA PRO A 78 -15.63 1.86 3.02
C PRO A 78 -14.31 2.39 2.42
N ALA A 79 -13.17 2.07 3.04
CA ALA A 79 -11.86 2.48 2.57
C ALA A 79 -11.36 1.69 1.34
N THR A 80 -12.00 0.58 0.95
CA THR A 80 -11.52 -0.28 -0.14
C THR A 80 -11.32 0.47 -1.45
N SER A 81 -12.24 1.37 -1.81
CA SER A 81 -12.13 2.16 -3.05
C SER A 81 -11.01 3.21 -2.98
N ILE A 82 -10.78 3.79 -1.80
CA ILE A 82 -9.70 4.76 -1.57
C ILE A 82 -8.36 4.03 -1.64
N ILE A 83 -8.22 2.89 -0.98
CA ILE A 83 -7.02 2.05 -1.03
C ILE A 83 -6.69 1.65 -2.48
N ALA A 84 -7.70 1.24 -3.25
CA ALA A 84 -7.50 0.89 -4.66
C ALA A 84 -6.98 2.08 -5.48
N LEU A 85 -7.55 3.27 -5.27
CA LEU A 85 -7.13 4.51 -5.94
C LEU A 85 -5.71 4.91 -5.53
N ASP A 86 -5.37 4.82 -4.24
CA ASP A 86 -4.04 5.16 -3.72
C ASP A 86 -2.97 4.22 -4.27
N ILE A 87 -3.27 2.91 -4.36
CA ILE A 87 -2.39 1.92 -4.99
C ILE A 87 -2.19 2.27 -6.48
N GLU A 88 -3.28 2.49 -7.23
CA GLU A 88 -3.22 2.83 -8.65
C GLU A 88 -2.39 4.10 -8.87
N THR A 89 -2.68 5.16 -8.14
CA THR A 89 -1.98 6.44 -8.21
C THR A 89 -0.48 6.27 -7.91
N ALA A 90 -0.16 5.55 -6.83
CA ALA A 90 1.23 5.33 -6.45
C ALA A 90 2.05 4.57 -7.50
N LEU A 91 1.43 3.67 -8.25
CA LEU A 91 2.08 2.91 -9.32
C LEU A 91 2.18 3.71 -10.62
N LEU A 92 1.14 4.47 -10.99
CA LEU A 92 1.15 5.38 -12.14
C LEU A 92 2.23 6.46 -11.99
N ASP A 93 2.37 7.06 -10.80
CA ASP A 93 3.40 8.06 -10.49
C ASP A 93 4.83 7.53 -10.64
N ARG A 94 5.00 6.20 -10.54
CA ARG A 94 6.29 5.51 -10.75
C ARG A 94 6.52 5.06 -12.20
N GLY A 95 5.59 5.44 -13.10
CA GLY A 95 5.73 5.22 -14.54
C GLY A 95 5.12 3.91 -15.05
N ILE A 96 4.36 3.18 -14.22
CA ILE A 96 3.53 2.08 -14.71
C ILE A 96 2.38 2.70 -15.53
N LYS A 97 2.18 2.23 -16.77
CA LYS A 97 1.23 2.87 -17.70
C LYS A 97 -0.19 2.34 -17.56
N ASP A 98 -0.33 1.09 -17.19
CA ASP A 98 -1.62 0.41 -17.08
C ASP A 98 -1.64 -0.47 -15.83
N VAL A 99 -2.53 -0.13 -14.90
CA VAL A 99 -2.69 -0.79 -13.61
C VAL A 99 -4.13 -1.27 -13.48
N ARG A 100 -4.30 -2.51 -13.07
CA ARG A 100 -5.61 -3.10 -12.79
C ARG A 100 -5.67 -3.61 -11.36
N ILE A 101 -6.55 -3.03 -10.57
CA ILE A 101 -6.78 -3.50 -9.20
C ILE A 101 -7.89 -4.55 -9.22
N LYS A 102 -7.59 -5.76 -8.75
CA LYS A 102 -8.54 -6.86 -8.59
C LYS A 102 -8.91 -7.03 -7.14
N THR A 103 -10.12 -6.65 -6.78
CA THR A 103 -10.66 -6.94 -5.44
C THR A 103 -11.13 -8.38 -5.38
N GLN A 104 -10.58 -9.16 -4.47
CA GLN A 104 -11.00 -10.53 -4.19
C GLN A 104 -11.47 -10.64 -2.73
N ILE A 105 -12.56 -11.36 -2.53
CA ILE A 105 -13.16 -11.59 -1.21
C ILE A 105 -12.99 -13.03 -0.73
N SER A 106 -12.44 -13.88 -1.58
CA SER A 106 -12.13 -15.28 -1.26
C SER A 106 -10.70 -15.61 -1.70
N PRO A 107 -9.86 -16.14 -0.78
CA PRO A 107 -10.15 -16.34 0.64
C PRO A 107 -10.37 -15.02 1.37
N ALA A 108 -11.20 -15.03 2.43
CA ALA A 108 -11.40 -13.87 3.27
C ALA A 108 -10.08 -13.47 3.96
N TRP A 109 -9.92 -12.18 4.23
CA TRP A 109 -8.75 -11.68 4.98
C TRP A 109 -8.70 -12.31 6.37
N THR A 110 -7.48 -12.62 6.82
CA THR A 110 -7.22 -13.13 8.17
C THR A 110 -6.12 -12.32 8.84
N THR A 111 -6.14 -12.28 10.15
CA THR A 111 -5.11 -11.61 10.97
C THR A 111 -3.71 -12.23 10.83
N ASP A 112 -3.61 -13.44 10.29
CA ASP A 112 -2.33 -14.11 10.01
C ASP A 112 -1.58 -13.45 8.84
N TRP A 113 -2.29 -12.65 8.03
CA TRP A 113 -1.70 -11.91 6.92
C TRP A 113 -1.07 -10.59 7.34
N LEU A 114 -1.37 -10.12 8.55
CA LEU A 114 -0.74 -8.94 9.14
C LEU A 114 0.72 -9.24 9.45
N SER A 115 1.64 -8.44 8.92
CA SER A 115 3.08 -8.62 9.15
C SER A 115 3.46 -8.35 10.63
N ASP A 116 4.57 -8.93 11.09
CA ASP A 116 5.10 -8.60 12.42
C ASP A 116 5.49 -7.13 12.54
N LYS A 117 6.01 -6.53 11.46
CA LYS A 117 6.28 -5.10 11.33
C LYS A 117 4.99 -4.28 11.48
N GLY A 118 3.91 -4.71 10.83
CA GLY A 118 2.59 -4.09 10.96
C GLY A 118 2.04 -4.16 12.38
N ARG A 119 2.18 -5.32 13.05
CA ARG A 119 1.78 -5.48 14.47
C ARG A 119 2.53 -4.51 15.39
N ALA A 120 3.85 -4.39 15.20
CA ALA A 120 4.67 -3.45 15.97
C ALA A 120 4.24 -2.00 15.73
N LYS A 121 4.03 -1.60 14.47
CA LYS A 121 3.56 -0.25 14.12
C LYS A 121 2.20 0.08 14.74
N LEU A 122 1.25 -0.86 14.76
CA LEU A 122 -0.04 -0.68 15.43
C LEU A 122 0.15 -0.43 16.92
N GLU A 123 0.96 -1.28 17.60
CA GLU A 123 1.19 -1.15 19.05
C GLU A 123 1.88 0.17 19.41
N ASP A 124 2.88 0.59 18.64
CA ASP A 124 3.59 1.86 18.83
C ASP A 124 2.67 3.08 18.61
N TYR A 125 1.72 2.96 17.71
CA TYR A 125 0.71 4.00 17.45
C TYR A 125 -0.40 4.04 18.51
N GLY A 126 -0.45 3.04 19.41
CA GLY A 126 -1.46 2.97 20.47
C GLY A 126 -2.69 2.15 20.09
N ILE A 127 -2.66 1.41 18.99
CA ILE A 127 -3.69 0.45 18.60
C ILE A 127 -3.23 -0.95 19.03
N ALA A 128 -3.99 -1.63 19.86
CA ALA A 128 -3.65 -3.00 20.21
C ALA A 128 -3.84 -3.93 19.00
N PRO A 129 -2.79 -4.68 18.59
CA PRO A 129 -2.86 -5.54 17.42
C PRO A 129 -3.76 -6.76 17.66
N PRO A 130 -4.28 -7.39 16.58
CA PRO A 130 -5.20 -8.52 16.67
C PRO A 130 -4.52 -9.77 17.25
N ARG A 131 -5.29 -10.55 18.00
CA ARG A 131 -4.90 -11.81 18.62
C ARG A 131 -5.95 -12.89 18.38
N ALA A 132 -5.51 -14.15 18.28
CA ALA A 132 -6.41 -15.28 18.08
C ALA A 132 -7.45 -15.44 19.22
N ALA A 133 -7.17 -14.97 20.42
CA ALA A 133 -8.04 -15.05 21.57
C ALA A 133 -9.19 -14.01 21.60
N GLY A 134 -9.31 -13.15 20.58
CA GLY A 134 -10.47 -12.27 20.43
C GLY A 134 -10.48 -11.00 21.29
N GLY A 135 -9.33 -10.57 21.82
CA GLY A 135 -9.18 -9.33 22.58
C GLY A 135 -7.72 -8.93 22.75
N PRO A 136 -7.41 -7.72 23.22
CA PRO A 136 -6.05 -7.29 23.50
C PRO A 136 -5.49 -8.01 24.74
N ASP A 137 -4.19 -8.37 24.70
CA ASP A 137 -3.51 -8.99 25.85
C ASP A 137 -3.14 -7.97 26.91
N ARG A 138 -2.82 -6.77 26.48
CA ARG A 138 -2.26 -5.71 27.34
C ARG A 138 -2.57 -4.33 26.80
N CYS A 139 -2.56 -3.37 27.69
CA CYS A 139 -2.64 -1.97 27.33
C CYS A 139 -1.42 -1.56 26.47
N PRO A 140 -1.60 -0.94 25.31
CA PRO A 140 -0.46 -0.50 24.48
C PRO A 140 0.42 0.53 25.21
N ARG A 141 -0.15 1.30 26.16
CA ARG A 141 0.56 2.34 26.90
C ARG A 141 1.32 1.83 28.13
N CYS A 142 0.61 1.23 29.11
CA CYS A 142 1.22 0.83 30.39
C CYS A 142 1.51 -0.67 30.49
N LYS A 143 1.15 -1.44 29.46
CA LYS A 143 1.35 -2.90 29.35
C LYS A 143 0.55 -3.73 30.39
N SER A 144 -0.34 -3.12 31.16
CA SER A 144 -1.25 -3.82 32.09
C SER A 144 -2.21 -4.73 31.33
N GLN A 145 -2.62 -5.83 32.00
CA GLN A 145 -3.64 -6.76 31.52
C GLN A 145 -5.05 -6.44 32.06
N ALA A 146 -5.18 -5.43 32.92
CA ALA A 146 -6.46 -4.99 33.46
C ALA A 146 -7.22 -4.17 32.41
N LEU A 147 -7.99 -4.86 31.57
CA LEU A 147 -8.62 -4.29 30.39
C LEU A 147 -10.13 -4.53 30.41
N GLU A 148 -10.91 -3.54 29.99
CA GLU A 148 -12.33 -3.68 29.77
C GLU A 148 -12.73 -3.19 28.37
N ARG A 149 -13.70 -3.85 27.75
CA ARG A 149 -14.22 -3.42 26.45
C ARG A 149 -15.32 -2.39 26.65
N ILE A 150 -15.12 -1.19 26.08
CA ILE A 150 -16.11 -0.10 26.10
C ILE A 150 -17.14 -0.31 25.00
N SER A 151 -16.67 -0.63 23.77
CA SER A 151 -17.53 -0.79 22.61
C SER A 151 -17.01 -1.86 21.65
N GLN A 152 -17.94 -2.57 21.02
CA GLN A 152 -17.64 -3.53 19.95
C GLN A 152 -17.12 -2.81 18.68
N PHE A 153 -17.45 -1.53 18.51
CA PHE A 153 -17.02 -0.71 17.39
C PHE A 153 -16.25 0.50 17.90
N GLY A 154 -15.10 0.78 17.27
CA GLY A 154 -14.28 1.96 17.49
C GLY A 154 -14.58 3.05 16.47
N SER A 155 -13.56 3.83 16.10
CA SER A 155 -13.64 4.87 15.05
C SER A 155 -13.98 4.28 13.68
N THR A 156 -13.63 3.01 13.44
CA THR A 156 -13.95 2.25 12.24
C THR A 156 -14.48 0.87 12.58
N PRO A 157 -15.23 0.20 11.69
CA PRO A 157 -15.79 -1.13 11.94
C PRO A 157 -14.74 -2.22 12.23
N CYS A 158 -13.53 -2.09 11.70
CA CYS A 158 -12.40 -3.01 11.94
C CYS A 158 -11.75 -2.83 13.33
N LYS A 159 -12.15 -1.81 14.10
CA LYS A 159 -11.65 -1.54 15.45
C LYS A 159 -12.73 -1.69 16.50
N ALA A 160 -12.34 -2.06 17.72
CA ALA A 160 -13.15 -2.04 18.92
C ALA A 160 -12.51 -1.11 19.94
N GLN A 161 -13.31 -0.51 20.81
CA GLN A 161 -12.80 0.40 21.83
C GLN A 161 -12.66 -0.31 23.17
N TRP A 162 -11.48 -0.17 23.77
CA TRP A 162 -11.12 -0.73 25.06
C TRP A 162 -10.58 0.37 25.98
N ARG A 163 -10.56 0.09 27.29
CA ARG A 163 -9.94 0.93 28.31
C ARG A 163 -9.08 0.09 29.22
N CYS A 164 -7.92 0.59 29.57
CA CYS A 164 -7.13 0.07 30.67
C CYS A 164 -7.71 0.56 32.01
N THR A 165 -7.98 -0.35 32.96
CA THR A 165 -8.50 0.03 34.26
C THR A 165 -7.42 0.49 35.23
N ASP A 166 -6.12 0.26 34.92
CA ASP A 166 -5.01 0.71 35.74
C ASP A 166 -4.56 2.15 35.39
N CYS A 167 -4.30 2.44 34.11
CA CYS A 167 -3.89 3.78 33.69
C CYS A 167 -5.02 4.65 33.15
N LEU A 168 -6.24 4.09 33.06
CA LEU A 168 -7.48 4.71 32.60
C LEU A 168 -7.47 5.17 31.13
N GLU A 169 -6.44 4.79 30.37
CA GLU A 169 -6.30 5.15 28.95
C GLU A 169 -7.28 4.36 28.08
N PRO A 170 -8.13 5.04 27.29
CA PRO A 170 -8.87 4.39 26.23
C PRO A 170 -7.95 4.13 25.04
N PHE A 171 -8.16 3.02 24.33
CA PHE A 171 -7.39 2.67 23.13
C PHE A 171 -8.23 1.84 22.16
N ASP A 172 -7.84 1.89 20.88
CA ASP A 172 -8.42 1.03 19.87
C ASP A 172 -7.75 -0.36 19.84
N TYR A 173 -8.57 -1.37 19.60
CA TYR A 173 -8.13 -2.74 19.34
C TYR A 173 -8.49 -3.12 17.91
N PHE A 174 -7.51 -3.52 17.09
CA PHE A 174 -7.76 -4.02 15.76
C PHE A 174 -8.35 -5.43 15.84
N LYS A 175 -9.60 -5.58 15.37
CA LYS A 175 -10.35 -6.85 15.56
C LYS A 175 -9.87 -7.94 14.58
N CYS A 176 -9.87 -9.18 15.08
CA CYS A 176 -9.99 -10.36 14.22
C CYS A 176 -11.41 -10.40 13.64
N ILE A 177 -11.52 -10.46 12.34
CA ILE A 177 -12.80 -10.60 11.62
C ILE A 177 -12.75 -11.91 10.87
#